data_4adf9ed8cbaaa65ddd6d75fa4a56ad32
#
_entry.id   4adf9ed8cbaaa65ddd6d75fa4a56ad32
#
_cell.length_a   1.000
_cell.length_b   1.000
_cell.length_c   1.000
_cell.angle_alpha   90.00
_cell.angle_beta   90.00
_cell.angle_gamma   90.00
#
_symmetry.space_group_name_H-M   'P 1'
#
loop_
_entity.id
_entity.type
_entity.pdbx_description
1 polymer ?
#
loop_
_entity_poly.entity_id
_entity_poly.type
_entity_poly.pdbx_seq_one_letter_code
_entity_poly.pdbx_strand_id
1 'polypeptide(L)'
;MSEPTLLPEGGFLRLKIKLAYDGSNFSGWAKQPDRRTVQEEFERAFATIVRHQCESIVAGRTDAGVHATAQIIHIDVPEGTDLADLAYRLNRLLDLDLRVLEIEIAPEGFHARFSALRRHYKYQIVDANKAINPLDRYDRASWYRPLDLARLNEASALLLGEHDFAAFCKFREGATTIRTLETFQWERTADGLLVAQVVADAFCYSMVRNLVGSAVCVAEGRFEPSWIAAMLANRERISESMVFPAEGLTLVQVDYPNNAQLLARAALTISRRNEE
;
A
#
# COMPACT_ATOMS: atom_id res chain seq x y z
N MET A 1 13.32 -12.49 15.67
CA MET A 1 11.96 -12.56 15.08
C MET A 1 11.73 -14.00 14.68
N SER A 2 10.60 -14.63 15.08
CA SER A 2 10.24 -15.99 14.65
C SER A 2 10.10 -16.01 13.12
N GLU A 3 10.49 -17.12 12.49
CA GLU A 3 10.28 -17.32 11.06
C GLU A 3 8.77 -17.19 10.72
N PRO A 4 8.43 -16.57 9.59
CA PRO A 4 7.04 -16.43 9.19
C PRO A 4 6.44 -17.80 8.84
N THR A 5 5.31 -18.13 9.45
CA THR A 5 4.58 -19.37 9.21
C THR A 5 3.90 -19.31 7.84
N LEU A 6 4.37 -20.13 6.87
CA LEU A 6 3.81 -20.17 5.52
C LEU A 6 2.49 -20.93 5.43
N LEU A 7 2.28 -21.90 6.29
CA LEU A 7 1.05 -22.69 6.40
C LEU A 7 0.43 -22.46 7.77
N PRO A 8 -0.91 -22.56 7.91
CA PRO A 8 -1.55 -22.51 9.21
C PRO A 8 -1.09 -23.69 10.08
N GLU A 9 -1.09 -23.52 11.39
CA GLU A 9 -0.86 -24.61 12.33
C GLU A 9 -1.97 -25.67 12.23
N GLY A 10 -1.68 -26.91 12.65
CA GLY A 10 -2.69 -27.98 12.67
C GLY A 10 -3.90 -27.56 13.49
N GLY A 11 -5.13 -27.80 12.98
CA GLY A 11 -6.38 -27.37 13.58
C GLY A 11 -6.77 -25.91 13.26
N PHE A 12 -6.05 -25.24 12.35
CA PHE A 12 -6.37 -23.91 11.87
C PHE A 12 -6.59 -23.87 10.35
N LEU A 13 -7.48 -22.99 9.94
CA LEU A 13 -7.82 -22.69 8.54
C LEU A 13 -7.39 -21.26 8.22
N ARG A 14 -6.69 -21.07 7.12
CA ARG A 14 -6.30 -19.72 6.63
C ARG A 14 -7.43 -19.10 5.81
N LEU A 15 -7.81 -17.89 6.17
CA LEU A 15 -8.72 -17.06 5.38
C LEU A 15 -7.92 -16.00 4.62
N LYS A 16 -8.28 -15.74 3.36
CA LYS A 16 -7.87 -14.58 2.58
C LYS A 16 -9.02 -13.59 2.59
N ILE A 17 -8.75 -12.37 2.96
CA ILE A 17 -9.76 -11.33 3.14
C ILE A 17 -9.37 -10.09 2.36
N LYS A 18 -10.33 -9.55 1.59
CA LYS A 18 -10.20 -8.28 0.88
C LYS A 18 -10.93 -7.18 1.64
N LEU A 19 -10.21 -6.10 1.90
CA LEU A 19 -10.69 -4.93 2.65
C LEU A 19 -10.64 -3.67 1.80
N ALA A 20 -11.56 -2.74 2.07
CA ALA A 20 -11.47 -1.36 1.62
C ALA A 20 -11.60 -0.42 2.82
N TYR A 21 -10.86 0.70 2.79
CA TYR A 21 -10.96 1.72 3.83
C TYR A 21 -10.64 3.12 3.33
N ASP A 22 -11.38 4.08 3.88
CA ASP A 22 -11.01 5.50 3.90
C ASP A 22 -9.99 5.71 5.02
N GLY A 23 -8.75 6.00 4.64
CA GLY A 23 -7.62 6.13 5.56
C GLY A 23 -7.62 7.42 6.38
N SER A 24 -8.48 8.40 6.07
CA SER A 24 -8.44 9.77 6.60
C SER A 24 -8.41 9.84 8.14
N ASN A 25 -9.16 8.95 8.80
CA ASN A 25 -9.26 8.89 10.26
C ASN A 25 -8.43 7.77 10.88
N PHE A 26 -7.57 7.10 10.10
CA PHE A 26 -6.69 6.04 10.59
C PHE A 26 -5.24 6.51 10.71
N SER A 27 -4.59 6.13 11.79
CA SER A 27 -3.14 6.31 12.00
C SER A 27 -2.31 5.28 11.20
N GLY A 28 -2.84 4.81 10.07
CA GLY A 28 -2.28 3.80 9.19
C GLY A 28 -2.79 2.40 9.50
N TRP A 29 -2.14 1.42 8.86
CA TRP A 29 -2.54 0.02 9.00
C TRP A 29 -2.19 -0.57 10.38
N ALA A 30 -0.91 -0.54 10.75
CA ALA A 30 -0.38 -1.32 11.88
C ALA A 30 -0.84 -0.78 13.23
N LYS A 31 -1.16 -1.69 14.17
CA LYS A 31 -1.48 -1.35 15.56
C LYS A 31 -0.44 -0.43 16.18
N GLN A 32 -0.90 0.57 16.89
CA GLN A 32 -0.11 1.54 17.64
C GLN A 32 -0.83 1.85 18.96
N PRO A 33 -0.11 2.03 20.08
CA PRO A 33 -0.74 2.43 21.33
C PRO A 33 -1.51 3.74 21.16
N ASP A 34 -2.70 3.80 21.73
CA ASP A 34 -3.57 4.99 21.79
C ASP A 34 -3.90 5.61 20.41
N ARG A 35 -3.85 4.82 19.34
CA ARG A 35 -4.14 5.24 17.97
C ARG A 35 -5.16 4.36 17.32
N ARG A 36 -6.13 4.95 16.63
CA ARG A 36 -7.06 4.23 15.77
C ARG A 36 -6.33 3.75 14.52
N THR A 37 -6.26 2.43 14.31
CA THR A 37 -5.57 1.80 13.18
C THR A 37 -6.49 0.77 12.50
N VAL A 38 -6.27 0.53 11.20
CA VAL A 38 -7.11 -0.40 10.43
C VAL A 38 -7.01 -1.82 10.99
N GLN A 39 -5.79 -2.27 11.32
CA GLN A 39 -5.54 -3.60 11.87
C GLN A 39 -6.27 -3.83 13.19
N GLU A 40 -6.21 -2.85 14.10
CA GLU A 40 -6.82 -2.97 15.42
C GLU A 40 -8.35 -3.02 15.33
N GLU A 41 -8.95 -2.11 14.56
CA GLU A 41 -10.42 -2.09 14.35
C GLU A 41 -10.91 -3.40 13.73
N PHE A 42 -10.22 -3.87 12.68
CA PHE A 42 -10.57 -5.12 12.04
C PHE A 42 -10.46 -6.32 13.00
N GLU A 43 -9.31 -6.49 13.66
CA GLU A 43 -9.08 -7.65 14.54
C GLU A 43 -9.98 -7.64 15.76
N ARG A 44 -10.32 -6.48 16.31
CA ARG A 44 -11.30 -6.34 17.39
C ARG A 44 -12.69 -6.83 16.97
N ALA A 45 -13.19 -6.35 15.82
CA ALA A 45 -14.47 -6.79 15.28
C ALA A 45 -14.46 -8.29 14.94
N PHE A 46 -13.37 -8.78 14.36
CA PHE A 46 -13.18 -10.17 14.00
C PHE A 46 -13.20 -11.08 15.23
N ALA A 47 -12.41 -10.75 16.26
CA ALA A 47 -12.35 -11.51 17.51
C ALA A 47 -13.71 -11.54 18.24
N THR A 48 -14.50 -10.48 18.15
CA THR A 48 -15.85 -10.42 18.73
C THR A 48 -16.78 -11.45 18.10
N ILE A 49 -16.69 -11.65 16.77
CA ILE A 49 -17.57 -12.58 16.03
C ILE A 49 -17.08 -14.02 16.16
N VAL A 50 -15.78 -14.25 15.94
CA VAL A 50 -15.17 -15.58 15.93
C VAL A 50 -14.94 -16.11 17.34
N ARG A 51 -14.95 -15.23 18.36
CA ARG A 51 -14.67 -15.53 19.76
C ARG A 51 -13.27 -16.14 19.98
N HIS A 52 -12.33 -15.75 19.13
CA HIS A 52 -10.93 -16.15 19.20
C HIS A 52 -10.04 -14.97 18.77
N GLN A 53 -8.92 -14.76 19.50
CA GLN A 53 -7.95 -13.74 19.12
C GLN A 53 -7.12 -14.27 17.96
N CYS A 54 -7.15 -13.53 16.86
CA CYS A 54 -6.39 -13.85 15.65
C CYS A 54 -5.60 -12.63 15.22
N GLU A 55 -4.38 -12.83 14.77
CA GLU A 55 -3.54 -11.77 14.20
C GLU A 55 -3.63 -11.79 12.67
N SER A 56 -3.85 -10.63 12.08
CA SER A 56 -3.91 -10.48 10.63
C SER A 56 -2.55 -10.12 10.05
N ILE A 57 -2.21 -10.76 8.93
CA ILE A 57 -1.02 -10.46 8.13
C ILE A 57 -1.44 -9.75 6.85
N VAL A 58 -0.92 -8.55 6.62
CA VAL A 58 -1.28 -7.68 5.49
C VAL A 58 -0.31 -7.79 4.32
N ALA A 59 -0.81 -7.65 3.09
CA ALA A 59 -0.01 -7.62 1.86
C ALA A 59 0.98 -6.44 1.83
N GLY A 60 0.55 -5.27 2.29
CA GLY A 60 1.38 -4.07 2.41
C GLY A 60 0.77 -3.08 3.40
N ARG A 61 1.57 -2.65 4.38
CA ARG A 61 1.13 -1.61 5.33
C ARG A 61 0.96 -0.29 4.61
N THR A 62 -0.12 0.42 4.92
CA THR A 62 -0.36 1.80 4.47
C THR A 62 -0.03 2.79 5.59
N ASP A 63 0.45 3.98 5.22
CA ASP A 63 0.71 5.08 6.16
C ASP A 63 -0.59 5.70 6.67
N ALA A 64 -0.49 6.54 7.71
CA ALA A 64 -1.61 7.35 8.19
C ALA A 64 -2.21 8.19 7.04
N GLY A 65 -3.52 8.21 6.91
CA GLY A 65 -4.25 8.95 5.88
C GLY A 65 -4.32 8.28 4.51
N VAL A 66 -3.61 7.17 4.28
CA VAL A 66 -3.60 6.44 2.99
C VAL A 66 -4.78 5.48 2.91
N HIS A 67 -5.47 5.49 1.77
CA HIS A 67 -6.66 4.68 1.51
C HIS A 67 -6.34 3.32 0.89
N ALA A 68 -7.34 2.43 0.86
CA ALA A 68 -7.30 1.22 0.06
C ALA A 68 -8.69 0.85 -0.45
N THR A 69 -8.78 0.46 -1.71
CA THR A 69 -9.97 -0.17 -2.30
C THR A 69 -9.83 -1.68 -2.43
N ALA A 70 -8.61 -2.21 -2.28
CA ALA A 70 -8.33 -3.65 -2.39
C ALA A 70 -7.11 -4.07 -1.55
N GLN A 71 -7.11 -3.76 -0.26
CA GLN A 71 -6.13 -4.33 0.67
C GLN A 71 -6.40 -5.83 0.87
N ILE A 72 -5.34 -6.63 0.86
CA ILE A 72 -5.43 -8.07 1.09
C ILE A 72 -4.73 -8.42 2.40
N ILE A 73 -5.41 -9.22 3.21
CA ILE A 73 -4.86 -9.82 4.41
C ILE A 73 -5.07 -11.33 4.40
N HIS A 74 -4.33 -12.03 5.24
CA HIS A 74 -4.74 -13.35 5.71
C HIS A 74 -4.82 -13.40 7.23
N ILE A 75 -5.64 -14.32 7.73
CA ILE A 75 -5.81 -14.58 9.15
C ILE A 75 -6.07 -16.08 9.32
N ASP A 76 -5.46 -16.69 10.33
CA ASP A 76 -5.66 -18.09 10.66
C ASP A 76 -6.72 -18.20 11.74
N VAL A 77 -7.74 -19.05 11.52
CA VAL A 77 -8.87 -19.28 12.43
C VAL A 77 -8.95 -20.75 12.81
N PRO A 78 -9.47 -21.10 14.00
CA PRO A 78 -9.70 -22.50 14.35
C PRO A 78 -10.58 -23.19 13.31
N GLU A 79 -10.28 -24.44 12.96
CA GLU A 79 -11.14 -25.27 12.14
C GLU A 79 -12.54 -25.41 12.79
N GLY A 80 -13.60 -25.42 11.96
CA GLY A 80 -14.97 -25.40 12.45
C GLY A 80 -15.50 -24.01 12.81
N THR A 81 -14.71 -22.95 12.63
CA THR A 81 -15.24 -21.57 12.73
C THR A 81 -16.39 -21.36 11.74
N ASP A 82 -17.51 -20.84 12.24
CA ASP A 82 -18.67 -20.51 11.41
C ASP A 82 -18.34 -19.31 10.48
N LEU A 83 -18.18 -19.60 9.18
CA LEU A 83 -17.88 -18.63 8.14
C LEU A 83 -19.14 -18.10 7.44
N ALA A 84 -20.33 -18.62 7.78
CA ALA A 84 -21.58 -18.17 7.17
C ALA A 84 -21.78 -16.69 7.42
N ASP A 85 -22.04 -15.94 6.34
CA ASP A 85 -22.30 -14.49 6.37
C ASP A 85 -21.25 -13.67 7.13
N LEU A 86 -20.02 -14.20 7.30
CA LEU A 86 -18.98 -13.57 8.13
C LEU A 86 -18.66 -12.14 7.68
N ALA A 87 -18.58 -11.87 6.37
CA ALA A 87 -18.37 -10.53 5.84
C ALA A 87 -19.51 -9.58 6.21
N TYR A 88 -20.77 -10.04 6.12
CA TYR A 88 -21.93 -9.26 6.53
C TYR A 88 -21.91 -8.95 8.02
N ARG A 89 -21.63 -9.98 8.86
CA ARG A 89 -21.56 -9.83 10.32
C ARG A 89 -20.46 -8.83 10.73
N LEU A 90 -19.28 -8.91 10.11
CA LEU A 90 -18.17 -7.95 10.31
C LEU A 90 -18.59 -6.55 9.92
N ASN A 91 -19.19 -6.36 8.75
CA ASN A 91 -19.61 -5.05 8.25
C ASN A 91 -20.72 -4.39 9.10
N ARG A 92 -21.40 -5.14 9.95
CA ARG A 92 -22.34 -4.60 10.94
C ARG A 92 -21.66 -4.08 12.20
N LEU A 93 -20.44 -4.51 12.50
CA LEU A 93 -19.67 -4.05 13.66
C LEU A 93 -18.67 -2.95 13.29
N LEU A 94 -18.14 -3.00 12.06
CA LEU A 94 -17.16 -2.04 11.57
C LEU A 94 -17.81 -0.69 11.24
N ASP A 95 -17.11 0.38 11.52
CA ASP A 95 -17.48 1.73 11.09
C ASP A 95 -17.48 1.84 9.55
N LEU A 96 -18.19 2.83 9.00
CA LEU A 96 -18.40 2.99 7.56
C LEU A 96 -17.10 3.21 6.76
N ASP A 97 -16.04 3.65 7.40
CA ASP A 97 -14.74 3.90 6.79
C ASP A 97 -13.82 2.66 6.70
N LEU A 98 -14.28 1.49 7.17
CA LEU A 98 -13.62 0.20 6.99
C LEU A 98 -14.63 -0.88 6.61
N ARG A 99 -14.42 -1.57 5.50
CA ARG A 99 -15.32 -2.60 4.97
C ARG A 99 -14.58 -3.86 4.56
N VAL A 100 -15.17 -4.99 4.90
CA VAL A 100 -14.84 -6.31 4.37
C VAL A 100 -15.59 -6.49 3.07
N LEU A 101 -14.87 -6.67 1.97
CA LEU A 101 -15.46 -6.85 0.63
C LEU A 101 -15.64 -8.33 0.30
N GLU A 102 -14.67 -9.16 0.70
CA GLU A 102 -14.64 -10.57 0.34
C GLU A 102 -13.90 -11.38 1.40
N ILE A 103 -14.37 -12.57 1.70
CA ILE A 103 -13.70 -13.57 2.53
C ILE A 103 -13.74 -14.90 1.80
N GLU A 104 -12.61 -15.53 1.64
CA GLU A 104 -12.47 -16.85 1.04
C GLU A 104 -11.49 -17.71 1.83
N ILE A 105 -11.64 -19.04 1.76
CA ILE A 105 -10.62 -19.96 2.25
C ILE A 105 -9.39 -19.76 1.36
N ALA A 106 -8.25 -19.44 1.98
CA ALA A 106 -7.03 -19.19 1.24
C ALA A 106 -6.55 -20.48 0.55
N PRO A 107 -6.06 -20.39 -0.71
CA PRO A 107 -5.37 -21.51 -1.33
C PRO A 107 -4.15 -21.94 -0.50
N GLU A 108 -3.78 -23.21 -0.60
CA GLU A 108 -2.60 -23.73 0.08
C GLU A 108 -1.33 -22.92 -0.25
N GLY A 109 -0.52 -22.62 0.75
CA GLY A 109 0.69 -21.81 0.62
C GLY A 109 0.45 -20.31 0.41
N PHE A 110 -0.80 -19.84 0.49
CA PHE A 110 -1.07 -18.40 0.41
C PHE A 110 -0.55 -17.67 1.64
N HIS A 111 0.28 -16.65 1.39
CA HIS A 111 0.72 -15.71 2.41
C HIS A 111 0.55 -14.28 1.89
N ALA A 112 -0.34 -13.49 2.51
CA ALA A 112 -0.73 -12.18 1.98
C ALA A 112 0.45 -11.26 1.64
N ARG A 113 1.52 -11.28 2.44
CA ARG A 113 2.70 -10.45 2.23
C ARG A 113 3.73 -11.07 1.28
N PHE A 114 4.09 -12.34 1.51
CA PHE A 114 5.24 -12.96 0.85
C PHE A 114 4.89 -13.63 -0.48
N SER A 115 3.63 -14.06 -0.68
CA SER A 115 3.19 -14.56 -1.98
C SER A 115 2.84 -13.44 -2.97
N ALA A 116 2.72 -12.19 -2.54
CA ALA A 116 2.36 -11.09 -3.42
C ALA A 116 3.46 -10.78 -4.45
N LEU A 117 3.05 -10.57 -5.70
CA LEU A 117 3.91 -10.20 -6.82
C LEU A 117 4.06 -8.69 -6.95
N ARG A 118 2.94 -7.97 -6.92
CA ARG A 118 2.87 -6.53 -7.15
C ARG A 118 1.87 -5.85 -6.23
N ARG A 119 2.08 -4.54 -5.99
CA ARG A 119 1.11 -3.63 -5.37
C ARG A 119 0.89 -2.49 -6.35
N HIS A 120 -0.38 -2.17 -6.58
CA HIS A 120 -0.80 -1.10 -7.47
C HIS A 120 -1.36 0.04 -6.62
N TYR A 121 -0.82 1.21 -6.81
CA TYR A 121 -1.32 2.43 -6.19
C TYR A 121 -1.83 3.40 -7.25
N LYS A 122 -2.85 4.14 -6.89
CA LYS A 122 -3.32 5.32 -7.59
C LYS A 122 -3.02 6.54 -6.74
N TYR A 123 -2.51 7.61 -7.37
CA TYR A 123 -2.36 8.91 -6.70
C TYR A 123 -3.11 9.98 -7.47
N GLN A 124 -3.89 10.82 -6.78
CA GLN A 124 -4.75 11.84 -7.39
C GLN A 124 -4.37 13.25 -6.90
N ILE A 125 -4.20 14.20 -7.85
CA ILE A 125 -3.85 15.59 -7.55
C ILE A 125 -4.80 16.54 -8.29
N VAL A 126 -5.38 17.49 -7.55
CA VAL A 126 -6.03 18.69 -8.09
C VAL A 126 -5.02 19.83 -8.02
N ASP A 127 -4.52 20.27 -9.18
CA ASP A 127 -3.48 21.29 -9.29
C ASP A 127 -4.02 22.71 -9.60
N ALA A 128 -3.08 23.68 -9.72
CA ALA A 128 -3.38 25.06 -10.11
C ALA A 128 -4.38 25.79 -9.19
N ASN A 129 -4.35 25.47 -7.89
CA ASN A 129 -5.22 26.06 -6.86
C ASN A 129 -6.73 25.93 -7.18
N LYS A 130 -7.12 24.88 -7.92
CA LYS A 130 -8.52 24.58 -8.17
C LYS A 130 -9.18 24.05 -6.91
N ALA A 131 -10.45 24.36 -6.73
CA ALA A 131 -11.24 23.84 -5.63
C ALA A 131 -11.50 22.34 -5.79
N ILE A 132 -11.28 21.57 -4.73
CA ILE A 132 -11.69 20.17 -4.65
C ILE A 132 -13.19 20.14 -4.30
N ASN A 133 -13.97 19.33 -5.02
CA ASN A 133 -15.35 19.06 -4.63
C ASN A 133 -15.34 18.47 -3.21
N PRO A 134 -16.17 19.01 -2.27
CA PRO A 134 -16.21 18.50 -0.91
C PRO A 134 -16.46 16.98 -0.78
N LEU A 135 -17.12 16.36 -1.74
CA LEU A 135 -17.34 14.91 -1.76
C LEU A 135 -16.07 14.10 -2.10
N ASP A 136 -15.10 14.75 -2.75
CA ASP A 136 -13.84 14.13 -3.20
C ASP A 136 -12.65 14.54 -2.31
N ARG A 137 -12.89 15.29 -1.24
CA ARG A 137 -11.85 15.92 -0.41
C ARG A 137 -10.92 14.93 0.31
N TYR A 138 -11.35 13.69 0.46
CA TYR A 138 -10.60 12.69 1.20
C TYR A 138 -9.67 11.86 0.32
N ASP A 139 -9.91 11.79 -1.01
CA ASP A 139 -9.14 10.95 -1.91
C ASP A 139 -8.31 11.72 -2.96
N ARG A 140 -8.22 13.06 -2.80
CA ARG A 140 -7.46 13.94 -3.70
C ARG A 140 -6.57 14.88 -2.94
N ALA A 141 -5.29 14.91 -3.28
CA ALA A 141 -4.37 15.92 -2.80
C ALA A 141 -4.55 17.24 -3.58
N SER A 142 -4.42 18.36 -2.89
CA SER A 142 -4.43 19.69 -3.50
C SER A 142 -3.01 20.21 -3.71
N TRP A 143 -2.78 20.87 -4.86
CA TRP A 143 -1.52 21.56 -5.14
C TRP A 143 -1.78 22.95 -5.72
N TYR A 144 -1.10 23.96 -5.19
CA TYR A 144 -1.40 25.36 -5.53
C TYR A 144 -0.82 25.82 -6.87
N ARG A 145 0.19 25.12 -7.42
CA ARG A 145 0.81 25.45 -8.71
C ARG A 145 0.28 24.54 -9.81
N PRO A 146 0.23 25.02 -11.07
CA PRO A 146 0.02 24.15 -12.22
C PRO A 146 1.18 23.17 -12.36
N LEU A 147 0.88 21.93 -12.71
CA LEU A 147 1.85 20.87 -12.94
C LEU A 147 1.90 20.49 -14.42
N ASP A 148 3.09 20.49 -14.98
CA ASP A 148 3.32 20.04 -16.35
C ASP A 148 3.27 18.52 -16.44
N LEU A 149 2.29 17.97 -17.17
CA LEU A 149 2.10 16.54 -17.34
C LEU A 149 3.28 15.84 -18.03
N ALA A 150 3.89 16.51 -19.02
CA ALA A 150 5.04 15.94 -19.73
C ALA A 150 6.25 15.81 -18.79
N ARG A 151 6.52 16.85 -17.98
CA ARG A 151 7.59 16.83 -16.97
C ARG A 151 7.30 15.82 -15.84
N LEU A 152 6.03 15.61 -15.42
CA LEU A 152 5.67 14.54 -14.50
C LEU A 152 6.07 13.17 -15.05
N ASN A 153 5.73 12.90 -16.30
CA ASN A 153 6.04 11.62 -16.93
C ASN A 153 7.54 11.44 -17.21
N GLU A 154 8.24 12.50 -17.63
CA GLU A 154 9.69 12.47 -17.80
C GLU A 154 10.41 12.15 -16.49
N ALA A 155 10.06 12.83 -15.42
CA ALA A 155 10.59 12.57 -14.07
C ALA A 155 10.31 11.14 -13.60
N SER A 156 9.09 10.66 -13.82
CA SER A 156 8.65 9.32 -13.41
C SER A 156 9.36 8.20 -14.20
N ALA A 157 9.62 8.41 -15.47
CA ALA A 157 10.32 7.44 -16.33
C ALA A 157 11.74 7.13 -15.85
N LEU A 158 12.44 8.11 -15.24
CA LEU A 158 13.80 7.94 -14.70
C LEU A 158 13.84 7.01 -13.47
N LEU A 159 12.70 6.73 -12.86
CA LEU A 159 12.57 5.91 -11.66
C LEU A 159 12.22 4.45 -11.96
N LEU A 160 11.89 4.12 -13.22
CA LEU A 160 11.49 2.78 -13.61
C LEU A 160 12.67 1.79 -13.57
N GLY A 161 12.36 0.55 -13.22
CA GLY A 161 13.34 -0.53 -13.10
C GLY A 161 13.71 -0.88 -11.67
N GLU A 162 14.73 -1.73 -11.52
CA GLU A 162 15.26 -2.12 -10.23
C GLU A 162 16.30 -1.11 -9.76
N HIS A 163 16.05 -0.48 -8.62
CA HIS A 163 16.91 0.52 -8.01
C HIS A 163 16.92 0.39 -6.48
N ASP A 164 17.97 0.96 -5.89
CA ASP A 164 17.97 1.24 -4.44
C ASP A 164 17.24 2.57 -4.19
N PHE A 165 16.01 2.47 -3.68
CA PHE A 165 15.16 3.62 -3.39
C PHE A 165 15.41 4.24 -1.99
N ALA A 166 16.58 4.07 -1.40
CA ALA A 166 16.90 4.61 -0.07
C ALA A 166 16.61 6.12 0.03
N ALA A 167 16.93 6.90 -1.00
CA ALA A 167 16.64 8.34 -1.06
C ALA A 167 15.15 8.69 -0.97
N PHE A 168 14.28 7.77 -1.36
CA PHE A 168 12.81 7.96 -1.40
C PHE A 168 12.09 7.26 -0.25
N CYS A 169 12.81 6.67 0.70
CA CYS A 169 12.25 5.91 1.80
C CYS A 169 12.55 6.57 3.15
N LYS A 170 11.64 6.41 4.10
CA LYS A 170 11.98 6.64 5.48
C LYS A 170 12.77 5.43 5.99
N PHE A 171 13.94 5.68 6.55
CA PHE A 171 14.82 4.63 7.08
C PHE A 171 14.08 3.73 8.08
N ARG A 172 14.31 2.43 7.98
CA ARG A 172 13.86 1.42 8.92
C ARG A 172 14.91 0.31 9.00
N GLU A 173 15.41 0.07 10.19
CA GLU A 173 16.40 -0.98 10.45
C GLU A 173 15.89 -2.36 10.00
N GLY A 174 16.75 -3.13 9.33
CA GLY A 174 16.45 -4.46 8.81
C GLY A 174 15.42 -4.50 7.66
N ALA A 175 15.22 -3.38 6.96
CA ALA A 175 14.39 -3.32 5.77
C ALA A 175 15.22 -2.94 4.54
N THR A 176 15.20 -3.79 3.50
CA THR A 176 15.80 -3.49 2.20
C THR A 176 15.07 -2.33 1.51
N THR A 177 15.80 -1.55 0.74
CA THR A 177 15.30 -0.44 -0.09
C THR A 177 15.38 -0.72 -1.59
N ILE A 178 15.94 -1.88 -1.99
CA ILE A 178 15.97 -2.32 -3.39
C ILE A 178 14.57 -2.76 -3.81
N ARG A 179 14.03 -2.15 -4.88
CA ARG A 179 12.69 -2.43 -5.41
C ARG A 179 12.70 -2.35 -6.93
N THR A 180 11.77 -3.08 -7.54
CA THR A 180 11.50 -2.98 -8.97
C THR A 180 10.23 -2.15 -9.19
N LEU A 181 10.39 -0.90 -9.63
CA LEU A 181 9.28 -0.04 -10.02
C LEU A 181 8.92 -0.34 -11.48
N GLU A 182 7.75 -0.94 -11.70
CA GLU A 182 7.32 -1.41 -13.03
C GLU A 182 6.52 -0.34 -13.79
N THR A 183 5.75 0.46 -13.07
CA THR A 183 4.94 1.54 -13.66
C THR A 183 4.98 2.77 -12.76
N PHE A 184 5.21 3.92 -13.37
CA PHE A 184 4.94 5.22 -12.77
C PHE A 184 4.57 6.18 -13.90
N GLN A 185 3.29 6.31 -14.17
CA GLN A 185 2.75 7.05 -15.29
C GLN A 185 1.62 7.97 -14.83
N TRP A 186 1.57 9.16 -15.40
CA TRP A 186 0.58 10.18 -15.14
C TRP A 186 -0.32 10.41 -16.36
N GLU A 187 -1.58 10.66 -16.08
CA GLU A 187 -2.54 11.16 -17.03
C GLU A 187 -3.29 12.38 -16.46
N ARG A 188 -3.81 13.23 -17.34
CA ARG A 188 -4.73 14.28 -16.97
C ARG A 188 -6.10 13.93 -17.54
N THR A 189 -7.07 13.72 -16.66
CA THR A 189 -8.43 13.37 -17.04
C THR A 189 -9.15 14.55 -17.71
N ALA A 190 -10.32 14.31 -18.32
CA ALA A 190 -11.08 15.34 -19.03
C ALA A 190 -11.55 16.49 -18.10
N ASP A 191 -11.79 16.22 -16.83
CA ASP A 191 -12.11 17.20 -15.77
C ASP A 191 -10.87 17.89 -15.18
N GLY A 192 -9.67 17.51 -15.67
CA GLY A 192 -8.40 18.14 -15.34
C GLY A 192 -7.70 17.57 -14.11
N LEU A 193 -8.20 16.49 -13.52
CA LEU A 193 -7.54 15.77 -12.43
C LEU A 193 -6.26 15.09 -12.95
N LEU A 194 -5.16 15.22 -12.21
CA LEU A 194 -3.95 14.43 -12.44
C LEU A 194 -4.04 13.11 -11.69
N VAL A 195 -3.83 12.02 -12.40
CA VAL A 195 -3.87 10.66 -11.86
C VAL A 195 -2.58 9.95 -12.19
N ALA A 196 -1.88 9.46 -11.15
CA ALA A 196 -0.73 8.58 -11.32
C ALA A 196 -1.13 7.12 -11.08
N GLN A 197 -0.57 6.22 -11.88
CA GLN A 197 -0.52 4.79 -11.63
C GLN A 197 0.90 4.42 -11.22
N VAL A 198 1.04 3.74 -10.07
CA VAL A 198 2.34 3.35 -9.52
C VAL A 198 2.30 1.86 -9.19
N VAL A 199 3.14 1.07 -9.85
CA VAL A 199 3.19 -0.39 -9.67
C VAL A 199 4.62 -0.82 -9.37
N ALA A 200 4.80 -1.61 -8.32
CA ALA A 200 6.09 -2.20 -7.96
C ALA A 200 5.90 -3.58 -7.30
N ASP A 201 6.97 -4.35 -7.25
CA ASP A 201 7.04 -5.61 -6.50
C ASP A 201 6.77 -5.41 -5.01
N ALA A 202 7.31 -4.35 -4.44
CA ALA A 202 7.06 -3.89 -3.07
C ALA A 202 7.39 -2.40 -2.93
N PHE A 203 6.97 -1.79 -1.83
CA PHE A 203 7.31 -0.41 -1.49
C PHE A 203 7.92 -0.34 -0.09
N CYS A 204 8.96 0.46 0.07
CA CYS A 204 9.46 0.81 1.39
C CYS A 204 8.65 1.98 2.00
N TYR A 205 8.92 2.28 3.26
CA TYR A 205 8.10 3.20 4.04
C TYR A 205 8.03 4.60 3.40
N SER A 206 6.80 5.06 3.12
CA SER A 206 6.47 6.34 2.46
C SER A 206 7.02 6.50 1.04
N MET A 207 7.51 5.44 0.38
CA MET A 207 8.15 5.50 -0.92
C MET A 207 7.27 6.19 -1.98
N VAL A 208 6.05 5.72 -2.21
CA VAL A 208 5.17 6.29 -3.25
C VAL A 208 4.99 7.80 -3.06
N ARG A 209 4.75 8.24 -1.83
CA ARG A 209 4.56 9.68 -1.52
C ARG A 209 5.82 10.52 -1.76
N ASN A 210 7.02 9.96 -1.54
CA ASN A 210 8.28 10.62 -1.88
C ASN A 210 8.51 10.63 -3.40
N LEU A 211 8.20 9.55 -4.12
CA LEU A 211 8.29 9.51 -5.58
C LEU A 211 7.39 10.57 -6.21
N VAL A 212 6.13 10.65 -5.77
CA VAL A 212 5.16 11.66 -6.21
C VAL A 212 5.67 13.07 -5.90
N GLY A 213 6.12 13.33 -4.68
CA GLY A 213 6.64 14.65 -4.29
C GLY A 213 7.84 15.08 -5.11
N SER A 214 8.74 14.15 -5.46
CA SER A 214 9.89 14.42 -6.30
C SER A 214 9.48 14.73 -7.75
N ALA A 215 8.53 13.96 -8.32
CA ALA A 215 8.00 14.25 -9.65
C ALA A 215 7.29 15.61 -9.71
N VAL A 216 6.54 15.98 -8.66
CA VAL A 216 5.89 17.29 -8.53
C VAL A 216 6.93 18.43 -8.50
N CYS A 217 8.05 18.29 -7.78
CA CYS A 217 9.11 19.29 -7.77
C CYS A 217 9.71 19.55 -9.16
N VAL A 218 9.81 18.51 -10.00
CA VAL A 218 10.23 18.65 -11.40
C VAL A 218 9.12 19.28 -12.25
N ALA A 219 7.88 18.85 -12.08
CA ALA A 219 6.74 19.33 -12.87
C ALA A 219 6.40 20.80 -12.63
N GLU A 220 6.63 21.32 -11.41
CA GLU A 220 6.46 22.76 -11.12
C GLU A 220 7.68 23.62 -11.54
N GLY A 221 8.73 23.01 -12.12
CA GLY A 221 9.92 23.72 -12.59
C GLY A 221 10.92 24.08 -11.49
N ARG A 222 10.83 23.48 -10.30
CA ARG A 222 11.79 23.72 -9.20
C ARG A 222 13.13 23.06 -9.47
N PHE A 223 13.11 21.86 -10.06
CA PHE A 223 14.29 21.08 -10.43
C PHE A 223 14.17 20.53 -11.85
N GLU A 224 15.32 20.24 -12.45
CA GLU A 224 15.38 19.51 -13.73
C GLU A 224 15.24 18.00 -13.49
N PRO A 225 14.79 17.20 -14.49
CA PRO A 225 14.65 15.76 -14.37
C PRO A 225 15.93 15.04 -13.91
N SER A 226 17.12 15.55 -14.31
CA SER A 226 18.42 15.02 -13.88
C SER A 226 18.61 14.99 -12.36
N TRP A 227 17.91 15.84 -11.61
CA TRP A 227 17.93 15.85 -10.15
C TRP A 227 17.40 14.52 -9.56
N ILE A 228 16.37 13.91 -10.17
CA ILE A 228 15.86 12.60 -9.74
C ILE A 228 16.91 11.50 -9.96
N ALA A 229 17.59 11.50 -11.10
CA ALA A 229 18.67 10.56 -11.38
C ALA A 229 19.82 10.71 -10.35
N ALA A 230 20.16 11.95 -9.98
CA ALA A 230 21.16 12.21 -8.95
C ALA A 230 20.71 11.70 -7.56
N MET A 231 19.44 11.84 -7.20
CA MET A 231 18.91 11.30 -5.95
C MET A 231 19.02 9.76 -5.89
N LEU A 232 18.68 9.06 -6.99
CA LEU A 232 18.84 7.61 -7.07
C LEU A 232 20.32 7.20 -6.91
N ALA A 233 21.23 7.88 -7.60
CA ALA A 233 22.66 7.57 -7.56
C ALA A 233 23.28 7.78 -6.17
N ASN A 234 22.90 8.84 -5.48
CA ASN A 234 23.46 9.22 -4.19
C ASN A 234 22.88 8.42 -3.01
N ARG A 235 21.72 7.79 -3.18
CA ARG A 235 21.01 7.02 -2.14
C ARG A 235 20.70 7.78 -0.85
N GLU A 236 20.92 9.07 -0.82
CA GLU A 236 20.70 9.95 0.32
C GLU A 236 19.42 10.76 0.12
N ARG A 237 18.63 10.81 1.18
CA ARG A 237 17.47 11.69 1.20
C ARG A 237 17.95 13.13 1.39
N ILE A 238 17.63 13.97 0.43
CA ILE A 238 17.94 15.39 0.52
C ILE A 238 16.77 16.17 1.12
N SER A 239 17.08 17.27 1.80
CA SER A 239 16.09 18.11 2.51
C SER A 239 15.03 18.70 1.60
N GLU A 240 15.34 18.86 0.32
CA GLU A 240 14.47 19.40 -0.72
C GLU A 240 13.40 18.41 -1.20
N SER A 241 13.59 17.11 -0.91
CA SER A 241 12.58 16.09 -1.27
C SER A 241 11.34 16.24 -0.40
N MET A 242 10.18 16.25 -1.04
CA MET A 242 8.88 16.46 -0.38
C MET A 242 8.12 15.14 -0.26
N VAL A 243 7.62 14.84 0.95
CA VAL A 243 6.64 13.75 1.13
C VAL A 243 5.26 14.30 0.77
N PHE A 244 4.70 13.87 -0.34
CA PHE A 244 3.40 14.37 -0.79
C PHE A 244 2.26 13.90 0.14
N PRO A 245 1.14 14.64 0.22
CA PRO A 245 0.02 14.33 1.12
C PRO A 245 -0.48 12.90 1.03
N ALA A 246 -1.01 12.36 2.13
CA ALA A 246 -1.45 10.96 2.16
C ALA A 246 -2.81 10.76 1.49
N GLU A 247 -3.70 11.74 1.56
CA GLU A 247 -5.07 11.68 1.08
C GLU A 247 -5.21 11.43 -0.43
N GLY A 248 -4.21 11.78 -1.22
CA GLY A 248 -4.20 11.45 -2.65
C GLY A 248 -3.88 9.98 -2.95
N LEU A 249 -3.38 9.20 -2.00
CA LEU A 249 -2.84 7.86 -2.23
C LEU A 249 -3.83 6.76 -1.87
N THR A 250 -4.07 5.86 -2.81
CA THR A 250 -4.93 4.69 -2.63
C THR A 250 -4.27 3.42 -3.12
N LEU A 251 -4.20 2.37 -2.29
CA LEU A 251 -3.88 1.01 -2.71
C LEU A 251 -5.08 0.42 -3.45
N VAL A 252 -4.92 0.14 -4.74
CA VAL A 252 -6.06 -0.28 -5.60
C VAL A 252 -6.04 -1.75 -5.97
N GLN A 253 -4.88 -2.43 -5.88
CA GLN A 253 -4.78 -3.85 -6.22
C GLN A 253 -3.52 -4.47 -5.65
N VAL A 254 -3.58 -5.77 -5.35
CA VAL A 254 -2.42 -6.62 -5.02
C VAL A 254 -2.48 -7.86 -5.89
N ASP A 255 -1.41 -8.12 -6.65
CA ASP A 255 -1.32 -9.29 -7.52
C ASP A 255 -0.65 -10.46 -6.79
N TYR A 256 -1.18 -11.65 -7.07
CA TYR A 256 -0.63 -12.93 -6.61
C TYR A 256 -0.40 -13.87 -7.79
N PRO A 257 0.55 -14.81 -7.69
CA PRO A 257 0.71 -15.84 -8.72
C PRO A 257 -0.47 -16.80 -8.72
N ASN A 258 -0.52 -17.72 -9.67
CA ASN A 258 -1.48 -18.81 -9.64
C ASN A 258 -1.28 -19.69 -8.38
N ASN A 259 -2.31 -20.44 -7.98
CA ASN A 259 -2.30 -21.20 -6.73
C ASN A 259 -1.13 -22.18 -6.62
N ALA A 260 -0.72 -22.82 -7.71
CA ALA A 260 0.40 -23.78 -7.72
C ALA A 260 1.78 -23.14 -7.41
N GLN A 261 1.90 -21.81 -7.54
CA GLN A 261 3.15 -21.07 -7.35
C GLN A 261 3.21 -20.30 -6.03
N LEU A 262 2.13 -20.26 -5.25
CA LEU A 262 2.02 -19.43 -4.04
C LEU A 262 3.09 -19.77 -3.02
N LEU A 263 3.26 -21.04 -2.67
CA LEU A 263 4.22 -21.49 -1.67
C LEU A 263 5.66 -21.22 -2.12
N ALA A 264 5.98 -21.55 -3.40
CA ALA A 264 7.32 -21.31 -3.95
C ALA A 264 7.66 -19.83 -3.97
N ARG A 265 6.70 -18.97 -4.34
CA ARG A 265 6.89 -17.50 -4.31
C ARG A 265 7.13 -16.98 -2.90
N ALA A 266 6.37 -17.43 -1.92
CA ALA A 266 6.54 -17.02 -0.54
C ALA A 266 7.90 -17.41 0.01
N ALA A 267 8.35 -18.66 -0.22
CA ALA A 267 9.67 -19.14 0.18
C ALA A 267 10.80 -18.33 -0.46
N LEU A 268 10.71 -18.05 -1.77
CA LEU A 268 11.69 -17.20 -2.48
C LEU A 268 11.77 -15.78 -1.91
N THR A 269 10.64 -15.21 -1.54
CA THR A 269 10.59 -13.84 -0.98
C THR A 269 11.24 -13.79 0.40
N ILE A 270 11.08 -14.85 1.20
CA ILE A 270 11.70 -14.96 2.53
C ILE A 270 13.21 -15.15 2.42
N SER A 271 13.69 -16.04 1.51
CA SER A 271 15.14 -16.29 1.34
C SER A 271 15.86 -15.01 0.93
N ARG A 272 15.37 -14.29 -0.08
CA ARG A 272 15.97 -13.01 -0.51
C ARG A 272 16.07 -11.97 0.61
N ARG A 273 15.07 -11.92 1.49
CA ARG A 273 15.08 -11.00 2.62
C ARG A 273 16.13 -11.37 3.68
N ASN A 274 16.48 -12.65 3.82
CA ASN A 274 17.45 -13.12 4.79
C ASN A 274 18.90 -12.99 4.25
N GLU A 275 19.07 -12.84 2.94
CA GLU A 275 20.36 -12.66 2.26
C GLU A 275 20.77 -11.17 2.17
N GLU A 276 19.83 -10.25 2.32
CA GLU A 276 20.02 -8.79 2.30
C GLU A 276 20.17 -8.21 3.73
#